data_7418b9318be6f8c9a2bb3fdf9d1479eb
#
_entry.id   7418b9318be6f8c9a2bb3fdf9d1479eb
#
_cell.length_a   1.000
_cell.length_b   1.000
_cell.length_c   1.000
_cell.angle_alpha   90.00
_cell.angle_beta   90.00
_cell.angle_gamma   90.00
#
_symmetry.space_group_name_H-M   'P 1'
#
loop_
_entity.id
_entity.type
_entity.pdbx_description
1 polymer ?
#
loop_
_entity_poly.entity_id
_entity_poly.type
_entity_poly.pdbx_seq_one_letter_code
_entity_poly.pdbx_strand_id
1 'polypeptide(L)'
;MQIRLGVVGAGIYGTNLLRVFRQVQYEGLGRLVAVADIDEDIVKQQQEGFGVKGYIDYKQMLEKENLDAIGIATPDHLHREISLDVAEEGKHLFVEKPLDITVQGCDEIISTASRNNILLQVDFHKRFDRPFMALRNEIQTGKLGKIQYGYVWMEDTIEVPYEWLPSWAPNSSPVWFLGTHYFDLLRWVFQCNVVKVYATAHKDKLIALGVDTFDSIQAKLEFENKATINIDVSWILPKSFESMVNQGLRIIGTKGIWEIDGQNRGVEKCTEEKLGVQTPDYYVKLEEKDLYGHAVYTGYIIDSIKSFVKNVYFIKNGGRLQDLEGKYASGEDGREATRIASAIHESIEHDKIITL
;
A
#
# COMPACT_ATOMS: atom_id res chain seq x y z
N MET A 1 6.04 -21.24 18.14
CA MET A 1 7.30 -20.43 18.26
C MET A 1 7.01 -19.00 17.83
N GLN A 2 7.53 -18.00 18.55
CA GLN A 2 7.43 -16.60 18.11
C GLN A 2 8.29 -16.39 16.85
N ILE A 3 7.80 -15.56 15.93
CA ILE A 3 8.54 -15.16 14.72
C ILE A 3 9.47 -13.97 15.01
N ARG A 4 10.59 -13.91 14.32
CA ARG A 4 11.61 -12.85 14.44
C ARG A 4 11.51 -11.92 13.25
N LEU A 5 11.21 -10.66 13.52
CA LEU A 5 10.82 -9.65 12.53
C LEU A 5 11.89 -8.57 12.37
N GLY A 6 12.18 -8.20 11.13
CA GLY A 6 13.02 -7.07 10.77
C GLY A 6 12.30 -6.08 9.86
N VAL A 7 12.80 -4.85 9.80
CA VAL A 7 12.28 -3.80 8.91
C VAL A 7 13.42 -3.21 8.11
N VAL A 8 13.22 -3.02 6.81
CA VAL A 8 14.11 -2.28 5.90
C VAL A 8 13.36 -1.06 5.35
N GLY A 9 13.94 0.13 5.57
CA GLY A 9 13.26 1.40 5.37
C GLY A 9 12.43 1.78 6.60
N ALA A 10 12.90 2.73 7.38
CA ALA A 10 12.32 3.10 8.68
C ALA A 10 11.79 4.55 8.72
N GLY A 11 11.51 5.11 7.56
CA GLY A 11 10.89 6.42 7.39
C GLY A 11 9.44 6.46 7.87
N ILE A 12 8.63 7.33 7.24
CA ILE A 12 7.23 7.58 7.65
C ILE A 12 6.42 6.28 7.68
N TYR A 13 6.45 5.50 6.59
CA TYR A 13 5.66 4.26 6.52
C TYR A 13 6.31 3.13 7.30
N GLY A 14 7.63 2.95 7.23
CA GLY A 14 8.36 1.91 7.96
C GLY A 14 8.18 2.01 9.48
N THR A 15 7.96 3.21 10.00
CA THR A 15 7.59 3.40 11.42
C THR A 15 6.26 2.70 11.77
N ASN A 16 5.30 2.55 10.85
CA ASN A 16 4.09 1.76 11.11
C ASN A 16 4.40 0.25 11.20
N LEU A 17 5.33 -0.26 10.37
CA LEU A 17 5.82 -1.64 10.49
C LEU A 17 6.44 -1.88 11.87
N LEU A 18 7.33 -0.99 12.31
CA LEU A 18 7.97 -1.07 13.63
C LEU A 18 6.94 -1.09 14.77
N ARG A 19 5.94 -0.19 14.71
CA ARG A 19 4.85 -0.11 15.69
C ARG A 19 4.07 -1.41 15.78
N VAL A 20 3.63 -1.94 14.64
CA VAL A 20 2.86 -3.19 14.59
C VAL A 20 3.71 -4.38 15.02
N PHE A 21 4.97 -4.47 14.56
CA PHE A 21 5.88 -5.56 14.94
C PHE A 21 6.20 -5.51 16.45
N ARG A 22 6.24 -4.32 17.05
CA ARG A 22 6.32 -4.17 18.50
C ARG A 22 5.01 -4.61 19.18
N GLN A 23 3.85 -4.22 18.66
CA GLN A 23 2.55 -4.59 19.24
C GLN A 23 2.34 -6.11 19.23
N VAL A 24 2.64 -6.80 18.13
CA VAL A 24 2.46 -8.26 18.06
C VAL A 24 3.41 -9.03 18.98
N GLN A 25 4.44 -8.39 19.50
CA GLN A 25 5.28 -8.95 20.54
C GLN A 25 4.51 -9.11 21.87
N TYR A 26 3.69 -8.13 22.23
CA TYR A 26 2.80 -8.20 23.40
C TYR A 26 1.68 -9.23 23.20
N GLU A 27 1.27 -9.45 21.96
CA GLU A 27 0.30 -10.47 21.57
C GLU A 27 0.90 -11.89 21.52
N GLY A 28 2.21 -12.05 21.71
CA GLY A 28 2.90 -13.34 21.71
C GLY A 28 3.15 -13.95 20.33
N LEU A 29 2.85 -13.24 19.23
CA LEU A 29 2.96 -13.74 17.85
C LEU A 29 4.38 -13.64 17.31
N GLY A 30 5.07 -12.52 17.59
CA GLY A 30 6.38 -12.24 17.03
C GLY A 30 7.24 -11.38 17.95
N ARG A 31 8.48 -11.11 17.53
CA ARG A 31 9.41 -10.21 18.19
C ARG A 31 10.09 -9.33 17.15
N LEU A 32 9.99 -8.02 17.33
CA LEU A 32 10.78 -7.06 16.57
C LEU A 32 12.25 -7.15 17.03
N VAL A 33 13.15 -7.41 16.10
CA VAL A 33 14.58 -7.72 16.36
C VAL A 33 15.48 -6.59 15.88
N ALA A 34 15.29 -6.14 14.62
CA ALA A 34 16.23 -5.25 13.99
C ALA A 34 15.53 -4.31 12.98
N VAL A 35 16.19 -3.21 12.70
CA VAL A 35 15.80 -2.22 11.70
C VAL A 35 17.02 -1.83 10.86
N ALA A 36 16.81 -1.62 9.57
CA ALA A 36 17.83 -1.07 8.68
C ALA A 36 17.29 0.14 7.90
N ASP A 37 18.09 1.20 7.83
CA ASP A 37 17.86 2.37 6.99
C ASP A 37 19.20 2.96 6.58
N ILE A 38 19.29 3.59 5.39
CA ILE A 38 20.51 4.24 4.93
C ILE A 38 20.82 5.53 5.71
N ASP A 39 19.82 6.11 6.36
CA ASP A 39 19.93 7.31 7.18
C ASP A 39 20.25 6.93 8.63
N GLU A 40 21.48 7.30 9.07
CA GLU A 40 22.00 6.96 10.40
C GLU A 40 21.16 7.60 11.53
N ASP A 41 20.63 8.80 11.32
CA ASP A 41 19.79 9.49 12.31
C ASP A 41 18.46 8.77 12.49
N ILE A 42 17.85 8.32 11.38
CA ILE A 42 16.65 7.47 11.42
C ILE A 42 16.94 6.17 12.17
N VAL A 43 18.01 5.47 11.83
CA VAL A 43 18.41 4.24 12.52
C VAL A 43 18.53 4.46 14.02
N LYS A 44 19.26 5.51 14.44
CA LYS A 44 19.45 5.85 15.86
C LYS A 44 18.13 6.14 16.56
N GLN A 45 17.27 6.95 15.94
CA GLN A 45 15.94 7.25 16.47
C GLN A 45 15.11 5.99 16.69
N GLN A 46 15.12 5.07 15.73
CA GLN A 46 14.35 3.83 15.84
C GLN A 46 14.97 2.85 16.87
N GLN A 47 16.30 2.80 16.97
CA GLN A 47 16.96 2.01 18.00
C GLN A 47 16.56 2.49 19.41
N GLU A 48 16.60 3.79 19.66
CA GLU A 48 16.23 4.38 20.95
C GLU A 48 14.71 4.20 21.23
N GLY A 49 13.86 4.46 20.23
CA GLY A 49 12.41 4.39 20.37
C GLY A 49 11.85 2.98 20.56
N PHE A 50 12.44 1.99 19.88
CA PHE A 50 11.95 0.60 19.91
C PHE A 50 12.88 -0.37 20.65
N GLY A 51 14.09 0.03 21.07
CA GLY A 51 15.04 -0.85 21.76
C GLY A 51 15.45 -2.05 20.91
N VAL A 52 15.72 -1.83 19.62
CA VAL A 52 16.08 -2.85 18.63
C VAL A 52 17.51 -2.64 18.12
N LYS A 53 18.05 -3.63 17.40
CA LYS A 53 19.34 -3.42 16.73
C LYS A 53 19.15 -2.62 15.45
N GLY A 54 20.01 -1.64 15.20
CA GLY A 54 20.00 -0.79 14.03
C GLY A 54 21.16 -1.07 13.10
N TYR A 55 20.92 -0.94 11.80
CA TYR A 55 21.87 -1.16 10.73
C TYR A 55 21.71 -0.07 9.67
N ILE A 56 22.82 0.44 9.14
CA ILE A 56 22.80 1.35 7.96
C ILE A 56 22.84 0.57 6.66
N ASP A 57 23.12 -0.72 6.72
CA ASP A 57 23.13 -1.65 5.59
C ASP A 57 22.27 -2.87 5.93
N TYR A 58 21.19 -3.07 5.18
CA TYR A 58 20.27 -4.18 5.39
C TYR A 58 20.93 -5.55 5.14
N LYS A 59 21.95 -5.63 4.28
CA LYS A 59 22.69 -6.89 4.04
C LYS A 59 23.40 -7.36 5.30
N GLN A 60 24.00 -6.41 6.05
CA GLN A 60 24.57 -6.72 7.35
C GLN A 60 23.52 -7.16 8.39
N MET A 61 22.32 -6.56 8.33
CA MET A 61 21.20 -6.99 9.18
C MET A 61 20.79 -8.44 8.86
N LEU A 62 20.66 -8.79 7.57
CA LEU A 62 20.31 -10.15 7.13
C LEU A 62 21.36 -11.19 7.58
N GLU A 63 22.66 -10.85 7.45
CA GLU A 63 23.77 -11.72 7.82
C GLU A 63 23.86 -11.96 9.34
N LYS A 64 23.68 -10.88 10.13
CA LYS A 64 23.93 -10.93 11.59
C LYS A 64 22.72 -11.35 12.41
N GLU A 65 21.50 -11.18 11.89
CA GLU A 65 20.28 -11.41 12.64
C GLU A 65 19.53 -12.64 12.10
N ASN A 66 19.20 -13.55 12.99
CA ASN A 66 18.36 -14.69 12.63
C ASN A 66 16.90 -14.24 12.53
N LEU A 67 16.48 -13.75 11.35
CA LEU A 67 15.13 -13.26 11.08
C LEU A 67 14.28 -14.31 10.36
N ASP A 68 12.99 -14.30 10.60
CA ASP A 68 12.02 -15.14 9.90
C ASP A 68 11.29 -14.37 8.78
N ALA A 69 11.07 -13.08 9.01
CA ALA A 69 10.34 -12.25 8.08
C ALA A 69 10.80 -10.78 8.11
N ILE A 70 10.69 -10.12 6.97
CA ILE A 70 11.12 -8.74 6.75
C ILE A 70 9.96 -7.93 6.19
N GLY A 71 9.73 -6.74 6.78
CA GLY A 71 8.91 -5.69 6.19
C GLY A 71 9.79 -4.70 5.43
N ILE A 72 9.45 -4.41 4.17
CA ILE A 72 10.17 -3.49 3.29
C ILE A 72 9.29 -2.27 3.04
N ALA A 73 9.80 -1.07 3.37
CA ALA A 73 9.13 0.21 3.19
C ALA A 73 10.14 1.30 2.76
N THR A 74 10.91 0.96 1.76
CA THR A 74 11.88 1.82 1.05
C THR A 74 11.20 2.55 -0.11
N PRO A 75 11.87 3.48 -0.83
CA PRO A 75 11.40 3.95 -2.12
C PRO A 75 11.17 2.81 -3.13
N ASP A 76 10.10 2.92 -3.92
CA ASP A 76 9.58 1.88 -4.84
C ASP A 76 10.65 1.26 -5.78
N HIS A 77 11.57 2.08 -6.30
CA HIS A 77 12.64 1.59 -7.20
C HIS A 77 13.69 0.69 -6.49
N LEU A 78 13.69 0.66 -5.16
CA LEU A 78 14.58 -0.19 -4.36
C LEU A 78 13.92 -1.50 -3.92
N HIS A 79 12.61 -1.64 -4.08
CA HIS A 79 11.88 -2.82 -3.63
C HIS A 79 12.42 -4.12 -4.23
N ARG A 80 12.76 -4.10 -5.54
CA ARG A 80 13.24 -5.28 -6.27
C ARG A 80 14.53 -5.83 -5.67
N GLU A 81 15.59 -5.03 -5.60
CA GLU A 81 16.89 -5.48 -5.10
C GLU A 81 16.77 -6.05 -3.69
N ILE A 82 16.14 -5.30 -2.79
CA ILE A 82 15.99 -5.70 -1.40
C ILE A 82 15.13 -6.97 -1.29
N SER A 83 14.02 -7.05 -2.04
CA SER A 83 13.13 -8.22 -2.01
C SER A 83 13.82 -9.48 -2.52
N LEU A 84 14.65 -9.39 -3.56
CA LEU A 84 15.41 -10.51 -4.09
C LEU A 84 16.43 -11.02 -3.07
N ASP A 85 17.22 -10.13 -2.45
CA ASP A 85 18.20 -10.51 -1.44
C ASP A 85 17.54 -11.18 -0.23
N VAL A 86 16.44 -10.62 0.26
CA VAL A 86 15.68 -11.17 1.39
C VAL A 86 15.05 -12.53 1.04
N ALA A 87 14.54 -12.68 -0.18
CA ALA A 87 13.93 -13.92 -0.66
C ALA A 87 14.96 -15.04 -0.83
N GLU A 88 16.16 -14.73 -1.34
CA GLU A 88 17.26 -15.70 -1.48
C GLU A 88 17.73 -16.21 -0.10
N GLU A 89 17.67 -15.38 0.94
CA GLU A 89 17.91 -15.79 2.34
C GLU A 89 16.74 -16.59 2.97
N GLY A 90 15.70 -16.90 2.17
CA GLY A 90 14.56 -17.69 2.61
C GLY A 90 13.67 -17.00 3.66
N LYS A 91 13.66 -15.67 3.72
CA LYS A 91 12.83 -14.91 4.67
C LYS A 91 11.48 -14.53 4.03
N HIS A 92 10.40 -14.61 4.81
CA HIS A 92 9.08 -14.15 4.37
C HIS A 92 9.08 -12.64 4.16
N LEU A 93 8.38 -12.17 3.14
CA LEU A 93 8.37 -10.79 2.67
C LEU A 93 7.01 -10.10 2.85
N PHE A 94 7.03 -8.92 3.46
CA PHE A 94 5.99 -7.93 3.38
C PHE A 94 6.55 -6.70 2.67
N VAL A 95 6.03 -6.37 1.49
CA VAL A 95 6.57 -5.29 0.66
C VAL A 95 5.52 -4.19 0.51
N GLU A 96 5.91 -2.95 0.78
CA GLU A 96 5.06 -1.79 0.48
C GLU A 96 4.76 -1.73 -1.02
N LYS A 97 3.57 -1.22 -1.38
CA LYS A 97 3.19 -1.04 -2.78
C LYS A 97 3.93 0.16 -3.43
N PRO A 98 4.20 0.13 -4.75
CA PRO A 98 4.04 -1.01 -5.64
C PRO A 98 5.08 -2.10 -5.35
N LEU A 99 4.81 -3.35 -5.71
CA LEU A 99 5.78 -4.44 -5.54
C LEU A 99 7.10 -4.14 -6.25
N ASP A 100 7.01 -3.64 -7.49
CA ASP A 100 8.08 -3.07 -8.30
C ASP A 100 7.47 -2.10 -9.32
N ILE A 101 8.28 -1.21 -9.87
CA ILE A 101 7.87 -0.26 -10.91
C ILE A 101 7.86 -0.88 -12.32
N THR A 102 8.25 -2.15 -12.45
CA THR A 102 8.24 -2.92 -13.71
C THR A 102 7.59 -4.28 -13.52
N VAL A 103 6.87 -4.74 -14.55
CA VAL A 103 6.27 -6.08 -14.55
C VAL A 103 7.36 -7.16 -14.46
N GLN A 104 8.48 -6.98 -15.16
CA GLN A 104 9.62 -7.91 -15.10
C GLN A 104 10.18 -8.02 -13.67
N GLY A 105 10.35 -6.89 -12.96
CA GLY A 105 10.83 -6.90 -11.59
C GLY A 105 9.87 -7.63 -10.65
N CYS A 106 8.56 -7.43 -10.85
CA CYS A 106 7.55 -8.22 -10.12
C CYS A 106 7.71 -9.72 -10.38
N ASP A 107 7.85 -10.15 -11.64
CA ASP A 107 8.02 -11.56 -12.03
C ASP A 107 9.28 -12.17 -11.40
N GLU A 108 10.38 -11.43 -11.31
CA GLU A 108 11.61 -11.88 -10.65
C GLU A 108 11.42 -12.05 -9.14
N ILE A 109 10.79 -11.10 -8.46
CA ILE A 109 10.49 -11.21 -7.03
C ILE A 109 9.57 -12.42 -6.76
N ILE A 110 8.48 -12.56 -7.54
CA ILE A 110 7.51 -13.66 -7.41
C ILE A 110 8.20 -15.02 -7.62
N SER A 111 8.99 -15.15 -8.69
CA SER A 111 9.67 -16.41 -8.99
C SER A 111 10.70 -16.78 -7.91
N THR A 112 11.41 -15.79 -7.37
CA THR A 112 12.38 -16.01 -6.28
C THR A 112 11.69 -16.40 -4.99
N ALA A 113 10.59 -15.73 -4.62
CA ALA A 113 9.78 -16.10 -3.46
C ALA A 113 9.21 -17.53 -3.58
N SER A 114 8.74 -17.89 -4.77
CA SER A 114 8.21 -19.23 -5.07
C SER A 114 9.27 -20.31 -4.95
N ARG A 115 10.49 -20.11 -5.54
CA ARG A 115 11.61 -21.06 -5.45
C ARG A 115 12.03 -21.31 -4.02
N ASN A 116 12.00 -20.28 -3.18
CA ASN A 116 12.39 -20.38 -1.77
C ASN A 116 11.23 -20.76 -0.83
N ASN A 117 10.02 -21.02 -1.40
CA ASN A 117 8.81 -21.39 -0.66
C ASN A 117 8.50 -20.43 0.49
N ILE A 118 8.62 -19.12 0.24
CA ILE A 118 8.32 -18.06 1.20
C ILE A 118 7.02 -17.34 0.90
N LEU A 119 6.41 -16.79 1.93
CA LEU A 119 5.27 -15.87 1.78
C LEU A 119 5.77 -14.52 1.23
N LEU A 120 5.21 -14.07 0.13
CA LEU A 120 5.33 -12.72 -0.42
C LEU A 120 3.97 -12.03 -0.35
N GLN A 121 3.81 -11.08 0.55
CA GLN A 121 2.59 -10.29 0.71
C GLN A 121 2.90 -8.82 0.38
N VAL A 122 2.06 -8.21 -0.47
CA VAL A 122 2.12 -6.77 -0.81
C VAL A 122 1.16 -5.99 0.07
N ASP A 123 1.54 -4.78 0.49
CA ASP A 123 0.72 -3.97 1.39
C ASP A 123 -0.43 -3.24 0.68
N PHE A 124 -1.40 -3.98 0.21
CA PHE A 124 -2.66 -3.41 -0.25
C PHE A 124 -3.66 -3.28 0.90
N HIS A 125 -3.35 -2.39 1.83
CA HIS A 125 -4.06 -2.20 3.09
C HIS A 125 -5.54 -1.80 2.93
N LYS A 126 -5.96 -1.22 1.78
CA LYS A 126 -7.39 -0.93 1.53
C LYS A 126 -8.28 -2.18 1.51
N ARG A 127 -7.72 -3.38 1.30
CA ARG A 127 -8.47 -4.64 1.44
C ARG A 127 -8.97 -4.88 2.87
N PHE A 128 -8.40 -4.21 3.88
CA PHE A 128 -8.76 -4.32 5.30
C PHE A 128 -9.72 -3.22 5.76
N ASP A 129 -10.01 -2.24 4.90
CA ASP A 129 -10.96 -1.19 5.21
C ASP A 129 -12.41 -1.73 5.09
N ARG A 130 -13.15 -1.66 6.19
CA ARG A 130 -14.45 -2.31 6.35
C ARG A 130 -15.49 -1.95 5.28
N PRO A 131 -15.65 -0.68 4.83
CA PRO A 131 -16.55 -0.34 3.73
C PRO A 131 -16.23 -1.08 2.42
N PHE A 132 -14.94 -1.28 2.10
CA PHE A 132 -14.53 -2.02 0.90
C PHE A 132 -14.70 -3.54 1.06
N MET A 133 -14.48 -4.07 2.26
CA MET A 133 -14.81 -5.47 2.57
C MET A 133 -16.31 -5.73 2.41
N ALA A 134 -17.15 -4.82 2.89
CA ALA A 134 -18.59 -4.90 2.73
C ALA A 134 -19.00 -4.80 1.25
N LEU A 135 -18.42 -3.85 0.47
CA LEU A 135 -18.67 -3.73 -0.97
C LEU A 135 -18.36 -5.06 -1.70
N ARG A 136 -17.21 -5.67 -1.40
CA ARG A 136 -16.84 -6.97 -2.00
C ARG A 136 -17.90 -8.01 -1.71
N ASN A 137 -18.37 -8.13 -0.49
CA ASN A 137 -19.44 -9.09 -0.11
C ASN A 137 -20.76 -8.81 -0.84
N GLU A 138 -21.16 -7.54 -0.96
CA GLU A 138 -22.40 -7.16 -1.68
C GLU A 138 -22.33 -7.50 -3.17
N ILE A 139 -21.15 -7.33 -3.79
CA ILE A 139 -20.92 -7.72 -5.20
C ILE A 139 -20.93 -9.25 -5.34
N GLN A 140 -20.19 -9.97 -4.49
CA GLN A 140 -20.09 -11.44 -4.55
C GLN A 140 -21.44 -12.14 -4.28
N THR A 141 -22.28 -11.56 -3.44
CA THR A 141 -23.64 -12.07 -3.17
C THR A 141 -24.67 -11.60 -4.20
N GLY A 142 -24.26 -10.85 -5.23
CA GLY A 142 -25.10 -10.44 -6.36
C GLY A 142 -26.14 -9.36 -6.03
N LYS A 143 -26.01 -8.70 -4.87
CA LYS A 143 -26.99 -7.67 -4.44
C LYS A 143 -26.95 -6.41 -5.30
N LEU A 144 -25.76 -6.04 -5.83
CA LEU A 144 -25.64 -4.94 -6.78
C LEU A 144 -25.98 -5.35 -8.22
N GLY A 145 -26.20 -6.64 -8.49
CA GLY A 145 -26.41 -7.16 -9.83
C GLY A 145 -25.13 -7.11 -10.67
N LYS A 146 -25.28 -7.01 -12.00
CA LYS A 146 -24.14 -6.85 -12.91
C LYS A 146 -23.58 -5.43 -12.75
N ILE A 147 -22.31 -5.31 -12.40
CA ILE A 147 -21.64 -4.01 -12.34
C ILE A 147 -21.52 -3.45 -13.74
N GLN A 148 -21.87 -2.18 -13.92
CA GLN A 148 -21.84 -1.47 -15.19
C GLN A 148 -20.71 -0.45 -15.24
N TYR A 149 -20.70 0.49 -14.30
CA TYR A 149 -19.67 1.54 -14.26
C TYR A 149 -19.44 2.09 -12.85
N GLY A 150 -18.41 2.88 -12.71
CA GLY A 150 -18.11 3.58 -11.46
C GLY A 150 -17.06 4.67 -11.61
N TYR A 151 -16.83 5.35 -10.51
CA TYR A 151 -15.83 6.39 -10.33
C TYR A 151 -15.02 6.11 -9.09
N VAL A 152 -13.74 6.40 -9.19
CA VAL A 152 -12.80 6.34 -8.06
C VAL A 152 -11.95 7.61 -8.11
N TRP A 153 -11.69 8.20 -6.97
CA TRP A 153 -10.74 9.30 -6.86
C TRP A 153 -9.81 9.08 -5.68
N MET A 154 -8.58 9.50 -5.84
CA MET A 154 -7.60 9.60 -4.76
C MET A 154 -6.63 10.74 -5.09
N GLU A 155 -6.62 11.75 -4.24
CA GLU A 155 -5.95 13.01 -4.47
C GLU A 155 -5.22 13.43 -3.20
N ASP A 156 -3.96 13.83 -3.33
CA ASP A 156 -3.17 14.36 -2.22
C ASP A 156 -3.04 15.88 -2.33
N THR A 157 -2.82 16.50 -1.18
CA THR A 157 -2.35 17.89 -1.16
C THR A 157 -0.95 18.00 -1.76
N ILE A 158 -0.66 19.18 -2.32
CA ILE A 158 0.62 19.49 -2.96
C ILE A 158 1.83 19.33 -2.01
N GLU A 159 1.59 19.30 -0.71
CA GLU A 159 2.64 19.07 0.29
C GLU A 159 3.34 17.72 0.10
N VAL A 160 2.60 16.70 -0.34
CA VAL A 160 3.15 15.35 -0.52
C VAL A 160 4.28 15.32 -1.54
N PRO A 161 4.07 15.69 -2.83
CA PRO A 161 5.16 15.65 -3.81
C PRO A 161 6.18 16.79 -3.65
N TYR A 162 5.78 17.94 -3.12
CA TYR A 162 6.61 19.14 -3.09
C TYR A 162 7.42 19.31 -1.80
N GLU A 163 6.88 18.94 -0.64
CA GLU A 163 7.53 19.15 0.65
C GLU A 163 8.02 17.85 1.32
N TRP A 164 7.23 16.79 1.22
CA TRP A 164 7.55 15.56 1.93
C TRP A 164 8.44 14.61 1.15
N LEU A 165 8.24 14.54 -0.17
CA LEU A 165 8.92 13.61 -1.05
C LEU A 165 9.57 14.30 -2.28
N PRO A 166 10.23 15.46 -2.13
CA PRO A 166 10.68 16.26 -3.28
C PRO A 166 11.77 15.57 -4.12
N SER A 167 12.57 14.71 -3.51
CA SER A 167 13.61 13.95 -4.22
C SER A 167 13.09 12.68 -4.90
N TRP A 168 11.95 12.16 -4.44
CA TRP A 168 11.34 10.95 -4.95
C TRP A 168 10.25 11.23 -6.01
N ALA A 169 9.44 12.26 -5.81
CA ALA A 169 8.30 12.57 -6.68
C ALA A 169 8.65 12.69 -8.18
N PRO A 170 9.81 13.24 -8.60
CA PRO A 170 10.21 13.25 -10.02
C PRO A 170 10.40 11.87 -10.65
N ASN A 171 10.62 10.83 -9.84
CA ASN A 171 10.78 9.45 -10.29
C ASN A 171 9.50 8.61 -10.16
N SER A 172 8.37 9.26 -9.82
CA SER A 172 7.08 8.62 -9.62
C SER A 172 5.95 9.47 -10.24
N SER A 173 4.71 9.08 -9.99
CA SER A 173 3.52 9.81 -10.45
C SER A 173 2.33 9.54 -9.52
N PRO A 174 1.24 10.33 -9.62
CA PRO A 174 0.00 10.03 -8.90
C PRO A 174 -0.53 8.61 -9.15
N VAL A 175 -0.29 8.03 -10.33
CA VAL A 175 -0.70 6.65 -10.64
C VAL A 175 0.09 5.63 -9.84
N TRP A 176 1.41 5.76 -9.74
CA TRP A 176 2.25 4.84 -8.96
C TRP A 176 1.95 4.94 -7.45
N PHE A 177 1.80 6.15 -6.96
CA PHE A 177 1.64 6.39 -5.53
C PHE A 177 0.20 6.14 -5.04
N LEU A 178 -0.80 6.67 -5.74
CA LEU A 178 -2.21 6.64 -5.36
C LEU A 178 -3.00 5.56 -6.12
N GLY A 179 -2.81 5.49 -7.45
CA GLY A 179 -3.60 4.63 -8.33
C GLY A 179 -3.47 3.15 -7.99
N THR A 180 -2.27 2.68 -7.64
CA THR A 180 -2.00 1.27 -7.33
C THR A 180 -2.87 0.71 -6.20
N HIS A 181 -3.25 1.54 -5.22
CA HIS A 181 -4.20 1.16 -4.18
C HIS A 181 -5.56 0.74 -4.74
N TYR A 182 -6.06 1.49 -5.74
CA TYR A 182 -7.37 1.23 -6.32
C TYR A 182 -7.34 0.20 -7.44
N PHE A 183 -6.22 0.05 -8.15
CA PHE A 183 -6.09 -1.03 -9.15
C PHE A 183 -6.21 -2.39 -8.49
N ASP A 184 -5.51 -2.59 -7.38
CA ASP A 184 -5.63 -3.79 -6.58
C ASP A 184 -7.03 -3.94 -5.98
N LEU A 185 -7.54 -2.89 -5.33
CA LEU A 185 -8.84 -2.92 -4.66
C LEU A 185 -9.98 -3.29 -5.62
N LEU A 186 -10.02 -2.68 -6.81
CA LEU A 186 -11.06 -2.97 -7.82
C LEU A 186 -10.98 -4.40 -8.34
N ARG A 187 -9.76 -4.91 -8.61
CA ARG A 187 -9.55 -6.31 -9.00
C ARG A 187 -10.02 -7.27 -7.89
N TRP A 188 -9.68 -6.97 -6.66
CA TRP A 188 -10.07 -7.77 -5.50
C TRP A 188 -11.58 -7.77 -5.25
N VAL A 189 -12.25 -6.62 -5.45
CA VAL A 189 -13.69 -6.45 -5.29
C VAL A 189 -14.45 -7.15 -6.44
N PHE A 190 -14.02 -6.96 -7.69
CA PHE A 190 -14.68 -7.51 -8.89
C PHE A 190 -14.27 -8.94 -9.20
N GLN A 191 -13.18 -9.43 -8.63
CA GLN A 191 -12.60 -10.75 -8.90
C GLN A 191 -12.31 -10.98 -10.39
N CYS A 192 -11.88 -9.98 -11.10
CA CYS A 192 -11.48 -10.03 -12.50
C CYS A 192 -10.46 -8.96 -12.84
N ASN A 193 -9.78 -9.12 -13.97
CA ASN A 193 -8.69 -8.26 -14.38
C ASN A 193 -9.18 -7.08 -15.24
N VAL A 194 -8.33 -6.03 -15.31
CA VAL A 194 -8.46 -4.97 -16.30
C VAL A 194 -7.96 -5.50 -17.64
N VAL A 195 -8.69 -5.21 -18.71
CA VAL A 195 -8.37 -5.66 -20.09
C VAL A 195 -8.08 -4.51 -21.03
N LYS A 196 -8.52 -3.28 -20.72
CA LYS A 196 -8.20 -2.10 -21.51
C LYS A 196 -8.08 -0.88 -20.63
N VAL A 197 -7.20 0.02 -21.05
CA VAL A 197 -6.92 1.30 -20.41
C VAL A 197 -6.86 2.40 -21.46
N TYR A 198 -7.47 3.56 -21.16
CA TYR A 198 -7.22 4.84 -21.83
C TYR A 198 -7.01 5.90 -20.77
N ALA A 199 -5.99 6.76 -20.93
CA ALA A 199 -5.65 7.76 -19.93
C ALA A 199 -5.21 9.09 -20.54
N THR A 200 -5.45 10.17 -19.80
CA THR A 200 -4.97 11.53 -20.05
C THR A 200 -4.29 12.09 -18.81
N ALA A 201 -3.38 13.04 -18.98
CA ALA A 201 -2.62 13.63 -17.89
C ALA A 201 -2.39 15.12 -18.06
N HIS A 202 -2.15 15.80 -16.94
CA HIS A 202 -1.75 17.21 -16.89
C HIS A 202 -0.40 17.34 -16.16
N LYS A 203 0.42 18.29 -16.63
CA LYS A 203 1.79 18.49 -16.13
C LYS A 203 2.14 19.99 -16.22
N ASP A 204 1.62 20.79 -15.29
CA ASP A 204 1.72 22.25 -15.29
C ASP A 204 2.24 22.82 -13.97
N LYS A 205 1.49 22.60 -12.87
CA LYS A 205 1.73 23.23 -11.58
C LYS A 205 3.00 22.72 -10.91
N LEU A 206 3.22 21.41 -10.87
CA LEU A 206 4.40 20.80 -10.26
C LEU A 206 5.66 21.14 -11.05
N ILE A 207 5.62 21.15 -12.37
CA ILE A 207 6.71 21.62 -13.24
C ILE A 207 7.07 23.07 -12.91
N ALA A 208 6.09 23.95 -12.78
CA ALA A 208 6.32 25.37 -12.44
C ALA A 208 6.98 25.53 -11.06
N LEU A 209 6.83 24.56 -10.17
CA LEU A 209 7.47 24.49 -8.84
C LEU A 209 8.80 23.72 -8.83
N GLY A 210 9.25 23.22 -9.99
CA GLY A 210 10.52 22.51 -10.12
C GLY A 210 10.45 21.00 -9.84
N VAL A 211 9.25 20.42 -9.75
CA VAL A 211 9.04 18.98 -9.57
C VAL A 211 8.57 18.37 -10.88
N ASP A 212 9.43 17.63 -11.56
CA ASP A 212 9.17 17.06 -12.89
C ASP A 212 8.32 15.79 -12.83
N THR A 213 7.03 15.95 -12.52
CA THR A 213 6.04 14.87 -12.53
C THR A 213 4.66 15.37 -12.94
N PHE A 214 3.69 14.47 -13.06
CA PHE A 214 2.30 14.81 -13.40
C PHE A 214 1.57 15.45 -12.22
N ASP A 215 0.78 16.49 -12.50
CA ASP A 215 -0.15 17.09 -11.55
C ASP A 215 -1.34 16.17 -11.27
N SER A 216 -1.90 15.60 -12.33
CA SER A 216 -3.06 14.73 -12.29
C SER A 216 -3.08 13.77 -13.49
N ILE A 217 -3.70 12.61 -13.28
CA ILE A 217 -3.94 11.61 -14.31
C ILE A 217 -5.38 11.11 -14.16
N GLN A 218 -6.08 11.05 -15.29
CA GLN A 218 -7.41 10.47 -15.41
C GLN A 218 -7.34 9.25 -16.29
N ALA A 219 -7.89 8.11 -15.84
CA ALA A 219 -7.89 6.88 -16.61
C ALA A 219 -9.25 6.21 -16.63
N LYS A 220 -9.60 5.60 -17.76
CA LYS A 220 -10.76 4.72 -17.91
C LYS A 220 -10.28 3.29 -18.03
N LEU A 221 -10.72 2.43 -17.11
CA LEU A 221 -10.40 1.01 -17.04
C LEU A 221 -11.62 0.20 -17.50
N GLU A 222 -11.43 -0.74 -18.43
CA GLU A 222 -12.43 -1.77 -18.78
C GLU A 222 -12.00 -3.11 -18.19
N PHE A 223 -12.90 -3.77 -17.47
CA PHE A 223 -12.68 -5.05 -16.83
C PHE A 223 -13.20 -6.22 -17.70
N GLU A 224 -12.72 -7.45 -17.45
CA GLU A 224 -13.17 -8.68 -18.12
C GLU A 224 -14.70 -8.85 -18.06
N ASN A 225 -15.34 -8.52 -16.95
CA ASN A 225 -16.78 -8.55 -16.74
C ASN A 225 -17.57 -7.44 -17.44
N LYS A 226 -16.86 -6.60 -18.25
CA LYS A 226 -17.36 -5.42 -18.97
C LYS A 226 -17.76 -4.23 -18.11
N ALA A 227 -17.45 -4.24 -16.83
CA ALA A 227 -17.54 -3.02 -16.02
C ALA A 227 -16.50 -1.99 -16.48
N THR A 228 -16.86 -0.71 -16.41
CA THR A 228 -15.95 0.38 -16.72
C THR A 228 -15.81 1.31 -15.52
N ILE A 229 -14.57 1.60 -15.13
CA ILE A 229 -14.27 2.51 -14.01
C ILE A 229 -13.43 3.68 -14.51
N ASN A 230 -13.87 4.90 -14.20
CA ASN A 230 -13.02 6.06 -14.32
C ASN A 230 -12.29 6.26 -12.99
N ILE A 231 -10.99 6.52 -13.07
CA ILE A 231 -10.16 6.81 -11.91
C ILE A 231 -9.44 8.13 -12.09
N ASP A 232 -9.53 9.00 -11.08
CA ASP A 232 -8.87 10.27 -11.01
C ASP A 232 -7.84 10.23 -9.88
N VAL A 233 -6.57 10.53 -10.21
CA VAL A 233 -5.50 10.65 -9.22
C VAL A 233 -4.77 11.98 -9.39
N SER A 234 -4.49 12.67 -8.29
CA SER A 234 -3.93 14.03 -8.32
C SER A 234 -3.00 14.29 -7.14
N TRP A 235 -2.03 15.18 -7.36
CA TRP A 235 -1.07 15.65 -6.35
C TRP A 235 -1.11 17.15 -6.10
N ILE A 236 -2.19 17.82 -6.51
CA ILE A 236 -2.26 19.28 -6.50
C ILE A 236 -3.42 19.88 -5.71
N LEU A 237 -4.03 19.09 -4.81
CA LEU A 237 -4.98 19.73 -3.88
C LEU A 237 -4.28 20.84 -3.10
N PRO A 238 -4.97 21.93 -2.79
CA PRO A 238 -4.39 23.02 -2.03
C PRO A 238 -4.08 22.58 -0.60
N LYS A 239 -3.01 23.14 0.00
CA LYS A 239 -2.64 22.88 1.41
C LYS A 239 -3.74 23.18 2.41
N SER A 240 -4.66 24.06 2.04
CA SER A 240 -5.83 24.42 2.85
C SER A 240 -6.98 23.42 2.77
N PHE A 241 -6.84 22.35 1.96
CA PHE A 241 -7.85 21.30 1.92
C PHE A 241 -8.05 20.67 3.31
N GLU A 242 -9.27 20.24 3.60
CA GLU A 242 -9.68 19.77 4.95
C GLU A 242 -8.91 18.52 5.44
N SER A 243 -8.31 17.78 4.52
CA SER A 243 -7.45 16.62 4.82
C SER A 243 -6.26 16.60 3.87
N MET A 244 -5.28 15.74 4.17
CA MET A 244 -4.13 15.54 3.29
C MET A 244 -4.50 14.73 2.05
N VAL A 245 -5.40 13.78 2.20
CA VAL A 245 -5.88 12.89 1.15
C VAL A 245 -7.37 13.11 0.99
N ASN A 246 -7.85 13.24 -0.24
CA ASN A 246 -9.25 13.15 -0.62
C ASN A 246 -9.44 11.86 -1.41
N GLN A 247 -10.36 10.99 -1.00
CA GLN A 247 -10.51 9.69 -1.64
C GLN A 247 -11.93 9.16 -1.54
N GLY A 248 -12.35 8.43 -2.55
CA GLY A 248 -13.66 7.80 -2.54
C GLY A 248 -13.93 6.92 -3.73
N LEU A 249 -15.12 6.32 -3.73
CA LEU A 249 -15.55 5.38 -4.75
C LEU A 249 -17.06 5.40 -4.89
N ARG A 250 -17.55 5.33 -6.14
CA ARG A 250 -18.94 5.09 -6.46
C ARG A 250 -19.05 3.97 -7.50
N ILE A 251 -19.82 2.91 -7.23
CA ILE A 251 -20.06 1.77 -8.11
C ILE A 251 -21.55 1.65 -8.39
N ILE A 252 -21.90 1.48 -9.66
CA ILE A 252 -23.27 1.31 -10.13
C ILE A 252 -23.43 -0.06 -10.78
N GLY A 253 -24.37 -0.83 -10.27
CA GLY A 253 -24.79 -2.09 -10.83
C GLY A 253 -26.23 -2.06 -11.30
N THR A 254 -26.70 -3.14 -11.94
CA THR A 254 -28.07 -3.22 -12.49
C THR A 254 -29.15 -3.29 -11.41
N LYS A 255 -28.79 -3.54 -10.14
CA LYS A 255 -29.72 -3.66 -9.03
C LYS A 255 -29.47 -2.67 -7.90
N GLY A 256 -28.40 -1.89 -7.96
CA GLY A 256 -28.07 -0.98 -6.88
C GLY A 256 -26.84 -0.13 -7.11
N ILE A 257 -26.58 0.71 -6.15
CA ILE A 257 -25.44 1.62 -6.08
C ILE A 257 -24.71 1.43 -4.75
N TRP A 258 -23.39 1.59 -4.78
CA TRP A 258 -22.57 1.69 -3.59
C TRP A 258 -21.70 2.93 -3.68
N GLU A 259 -21.67 3.72 -2.61
CA GLU A 259 -20.86 4.93 -2.55
C GLU A 259 -20.13 5.00 -1.21
N ILE A 260 -18.85 5.36 -1.27
CA ILE A 260 -17.97 5.54 -0.12
C ILE A 260 -17.30 6.89 -0.27
N ASP A 261 -17.53 7.79 0.67
CA ASP A 261 -16.56 8.85 0.97
C ASP A 261 -15.50 8.23 1.86
N GLY A 262 -14.30 8.09 1.33
CA GLY A 262 -13.20 7.43 2.02
C GLY A 262 -12.41 8.37 2.94
N GLN A 263 -12.74 9.67 2.93
CA GLN A 263 -12.05 10.68 3.73
C GLN A 263 -12.94 11.26 4.82
N ASN A 264 -14.05 11.88 4.47
CA ASN A 264 -15.00 12.37 5.47
C ASN A 264 -15.90 11.20 5.92
N ARG A 265 -15.54 10.61 7.05
CA ARG A 265 -16.24 9.46 7.65
C ARG A 265 -17.07 9.86 8.86
N GLY A 266 -17.57 11.10 8.85
CA GLY A 266 -18.46 11.64 9.88
C GLY A 266 -17.73 12.23 11.09
N VAL A 267 -16.43 12.49 10.99
CA VAL A 267 -15.65 13.20 12.01
C VAL A 267 -15.14 14.51 11.43
N GLU A 268 -15.55 15.62 12.04
CA GLU A 268 -15.04 16.94 11.75
C GLU A 268 -14.34 17.51 12.99
N LYS A 269 -13.18 18.12 12.77
CA LYS A 269 -12.35 18.73 13.81
C LYS A 269 -12.02 20.17 13.45
N CYS A 270 -12.20 21.11 14.36
CA CYS A 270 -11.73 22.47 14.24
C CYS A 270 -11.00 22.87 15.52
N THR A 271 -9.71 23.23 15.42
CA THR A 271 -8.88 23.61 16.56
C THR A 271 -8.03 24.83 16.21
N GLU A 272 -7.44 25.46 17.21
CA GLU A 272 -6.50 26.60 17.01
C GLU A 272 -5.20 26.21 16.31
N GLU A 273 -4.85 24.90 16.28
CA GLU A 273 -3.60 24.41 15.69
C GLU A 273 -3.59 24.48 14.16
N LYS A 274 -4.75 24.33 13.51
CA LYS A 274 -4.89 24.37 12.05
C LYS A 274 -6.14 25.17 11.68
N LEU A 275 -5.97 26.14 10.77
CA LEU A 275 -7.07 26.94 10.26
C LEU A 275 -8.07 26.10 9.45
N GLY A 276 -9.36 26.31 9.71
CA GLY A 276 -10.46 25.63 9.00
C GLY A 276 -10.88 24.30 9.66
N VAL A 277 -11.86 23.66 9.02
CA VAL A 277 -12.34 22.35 9.40
C VAL A 277 -11.41 21.29 8.82
N GLN A 278 -11.08 20.28 9.59
CA GLN A 278 -10.35 19.08 9.15
C GLN A 278 -11.26 17.86 9.28
N THR A 279 -11.07 16.90 8.37
CA THR A 279 -11.78 15.61 8.38
C THR A 279 -10.79 14.47 8.63
N PRO A 280 -10.39 14.21 9.89
CA PRO A 280 -9.44 13.16 10.22
C PRO A 280 -10.05 11.78 10.00
N ASP A 281 -9.31 10.90 9.29
CA ASP A 281 -9.69 9.50 9.11
C ASP A 281 -9.02 8.61 10.16
N TYR A 282 -9.71 8.33 11.26
CA TYR A 282 -9.24 7.43 12.31
C TYR A 282 -9.35 5.93 11.94
N TYR A 283 -9.99 5.58 10.82
CA TYR A 283 -10.01 4.21 10.32
C TYR A 283 -8.70 3.79 9.68
N VAL A 284 -7.90 4.75 9.22
CA VAL A 284 -6.55 4.50 8.71
C VAL A 284 -5.65 3.96 9.80
N LYS A 285 -5.56 4.72 10.89
CA LYS A 285 -4.74 4.39 12.06
C LYS A 285 -5.21 5.19 13.28
N LEU A 286 -5.38 4.50 14.39
CA LEU A 286 -5.62 5.08 15.71
C LEU A 286 -4.63 4.48 16.70
N GLU A 287 -4.08 5.33 17.58
CA GLU A 287 -3.22 4.94 18.69
C GLU A 287 -3.96 5.08 20.01
N GLU A 288 -3.98 4.03 20.79
CA GLU A 288 -4.54 3.97 22.13
C GLU A 288 -3.53 3.36 23.10
N LYS A 289 -3.87 3.29 24.38
CA LYS A 289 -3.10 2.56 25.39
C LYS A 289 -3.92 1.43 25.98
N ASP A 290 -3.30 0.25 26.14
CA ASP A 290 -3.92 -0.85 26.86
C ASP A 290 -3.90 -0.63 28.39
N LEU A 291 -4.47 -1.58 29.12
CA LEU A 291 -4.53 -1.53 30.60
C LEU A 291 -3.13 -1.54 31.27
N TYR A 292 -2.11 -1.94 30.54
CA TYR A 292 -0.72 -2.00 31.02
C TYR A 292 0.11 -0.78 30.55
N GLY A 293 -0.51 0.15 29.80
CA GLY A 293 0.13 1.34 29.28
C GLY A 293 0.92 1.15 27.99
N HIS A 294 0.83 -0.03 27.34
CA HIS A 294 1.44 -0.26 26.04
C HIS A 294 0.65 0.45 24.95
N ALA A 295 1.35 0.98 23.94
CA ALA A 295 0.71 1.53 22.76
C ALA A 295 0.05 0.40 21.94
N VAL A 296 -1.23 0.60 21.63
CA VAL A 296 -2.04 -0.27 20.78
C VAL A 296 -2.48 0.52 19.57
N TYR A 297 -2.18 -0.01 18.41
CA TYR A 297 -2.56 0.60 17.14
C TYR A 297 -3.67 -0.22 16.49
N THR A 298 -4.66 0.47 15.93
CA THR A 298 -5.79 -0.11 15.18
C THR A 298 -5.96 0.64 13.86
N GLY A 299 -6.77 0.09 12.96
CA GLY A 299 -7.03 0.67 11.64
C GLY A 299 -6.56 -0.22 10.50
N TYR A 300 -7.01 0.07 9.28
CA TYR A 300 -6.82 -0.84 8.16
C TYR A 300 -5.35 -1.02 7.73
N ILE A 301 -4.49 -0.01 7.90
CA ILE A 301 -3.03 -0.15 7.71
C ILE A 301 -2.47 -1.16 8.71
N ILE A 302 -2.86 -1.02 9.97
CA ILE A 302 -2.41 -1.89 11.06
C ILE A 302 -2.87 -3.33 10.84
N ASP A 303 -4.12 -3.51 10.41
CA ASP A 303 -4.72 -4.83 10.15
C ASP A 303 -4.02 -5.53 8.98
N SER A 304 -3.60 -4.80 7.94
CA SER A 304 -2.80 -5.32 6.83
C SER A 304 -1.47 -5.90 7.32
N ILE A 305 -0.70 -5.09 8.05
CA ILE A 305 0.60 -5.52 8.59
C ILE A 305 0.44 -6.69 9.58
N LYS A 306 -0.57 -6.65 10.45
CA LYS A 306 -0.88 -7.77 11.38
C LYS A 306 -1.29 -9.04 10.65
N SER A 307 -1.98 -8.92 9.52
CA SER A 307 -2.34 -10.06 8.66
C SER A 307 -1.10 -10.81 8.20
N PHE A 308 -0.07 -10.10 7.72
CA PHE A 308 1.20 -10.69 7.36
C PHE A 308 1.86 -11.46 8.53
N VAL A 309 1.95 -10.81 9.68
CA VAL A 309 2.53 -11.45 10.88
C VAL A 309 1.78 -12.73 11.24
N LYS A 310 0.44 -12.72 11.20
CA LYS A 310 -0.40 -13.89 11.46
C LYS A 310 -0.18 -15.00 10.43
N ASN A 311 -0.01 -14.66 9.16
CA ASN A 311 0.26 -15.61 8.08
C ASN A 311 1.63 -16.29 8.29
N VAL A 312 2.68 -15.52 8.59
CA VAL A 312 4.01 -16.08 8.90
C VAL A 312 3.97 -16.93 10.17
N TYR A 313 3.26 -16.47 11.20
CA TYR A 313 3.09 -17.25 12.44
C TYR A 313 2.38 -18.59 12.18
N PHE A 314 1.35 -18.59 11.35
CA PHE A 314 0.65 -19.81 10.91
C PHE A 314 1.61 -20.80 10.24
N ILE A 315 2.42 -20.34 9.26
CA ILE A 315 3.39 -21.16 8.54
C ILE A 315 4.43 -21.73 9.52
N LYS A 316 5.01 -20.89 10.38
CA LYS A 316 6.04 -21.30 11.33
C LYS A 316 5.56 -22.33 12.37
N ASN A 317 4.26 -22.37 12.61
CA ASN A 317 3.64 -23.32 13.55
C ASN A 317 2.97 -24.53 12.86
N GLY A 318 3.38 -24.85 11.64
CA GLY A 318 3.01 -26.08 10.93
C GLY A 318 1.93 -25.93 9.87
N GLY A 319 1.44 -24.72 9.63
CA GLY A 319 0.57 -24.42 8.49
C GLY A 319 1.35 -24.43 7.18
N ARG A 320 0.68 -24.67 6.06
CA ARG A 320 1.31 -24.65 4.74
C ARG A 320 1.03 -23.33 4.04
N LEU A 321 1.99 -22.85 3.25
CA LEU A 321 1.82 -21.63 2.43
C LEU A 321 0.60 -21.73 1.51
N GLN A 322 0.37 -22.89 0.91
CA GLN A 322 -0.77 -23.14 0.01
C GLN A 322 -2.14 -22.99 0.70
N ASP A 323 -2.22 -23.20 2.01
CA ASP A 323 -3.45 -23.02 2.78
C ASP A 323 -3.85 -21.55 2.92
N LEU A 324 -2.94 -20.62 2.58
CA LEU A 324 -3.14 -19.18 2.60
C LEU A 324 -3.49 -18.59 1.22
N GLU A 325 -3.49 -19.40 0.16
CA GLU A 325 -3.79 -18.94 -1.19
C GLU A 325 -5.14 -18.21 -1.26
N GLY A 326 -5.17 -17.05 -1.91
CA GLY A 326 -6.35 -16.17 -2.03
C GLY A 326 -6.77 -15.43 -0.74
N LYS A 327 -6.04 -15.60 0.38
CA LYS A 327 -6.36 -14.97 1.67
C LYS A 327 -5.55 -13.73 2.00
N TYR A 328 -4.57 -13.39 1.17
CA TYR A 328 -3.72 -12.20 1.31
C TYR A 328 -3.48 -11.55 -0.05
N ALA A 329 -2.95 -10.35 -0.07
CA ALA A 329 -2.53 -9.69 -1.29
C ALA A 329 -1.18 -10.26 -1.74
N SER A 330 -1.18 -11.06 -2.80
CA SER A 330 -0.02 -11.80 -3.27
C SER A 330 0.93 -10.96 -4.14
N GLY A 331 2.07 -11.53 -4.51
CA GLY A 331 2.97 -10.93 -5.49
C GLY A 331 2.30 -10.75 -6.85
N GLU A 332 1.43 -11.70 -7.26
CA GLU A 332 0.66 -11.61 -8.51
C GLU A 332 -0.32 -10.43 -8.48
N ASP A 333 -0.92 -10.14 -7.33
CA ASP A 333 -1.74 -8.93 -7.16
C ASP A 333 -0.90 -7.66 -7.33
N GLY A 334 0.32 -7.65 -6.78
CA GLY A 334 1.29 -6.57 -6.96
C GLY A 334 1.68 -6.37 -8.42
N ARG A 335 1.99 -7.47 -9.10
CA ARG A 335 2.30 -7.50 -10.54
C ARG A 335 1.18 -6.92 -11.39
N GLU A 336 -0.05 -7.31 -11.14
CA GLU A 336 -1.21 -6.80 -11.88
C GLU A 336 -1.46 -5.31 -11.63
N ALA A 337 -1.27 -4.80 -10.41
CA ALA A 337 -1.34 -3.38 -10.14
C ALA A 337 -0.25 -2.60 -10.89
N THR A 338 0.98 -3.13 -10.92
CA THR A 338 2.11 -2.59 -11.70
C THR A 338 1.80 -2.59 -13.20
N ARG A 339 1.21 -3.67 -13.74
CA ARG A 339 0.83 -3.79 -15.14
C ARG A 339 -0.19 -2.72 -15.57
N ILE A 340 -1.20 -2.48 -14.73
CA ILE A 340 -2.19 -1.42 -14.97
C ILE A 340 -1.54 -0.04 -14.94
N ALA A 341 -0.68 0.25 -13.94
CA ALA A 341 0.03 1.51 -13.84
C ALA A 341 0.91 1.77 -15.07
N SER A 342 1.65 0.77 -15.52
CA SER A 342 2.48 0.85 -16.74
C SER A 342 1.62 1.13 -17.97
N ALA A 343 0.47 0.45 -18.12
CA ALA A 343 -0.43 0.64 -19.26
C ALA A 343 -1.08 2.05 -19.26
N ILE A 344 -1.32 2.63 -18.09
CA ILE A 344 -1.79 4.02 -17.99
C ILE A 344 -0.73 4.98 -18.54
N HIS A 345 0.54 4.82 -18.14
CA HIS A 345 1.64 5.66 -18.66
C HIS A 345 1.85 5.46 -20.16
N GLU A 346 1.81 4.22 -20.66
CA GLU A 346 1.87 3.94 -22.11
C GLU A 346 0.69 4.60 -22.86
N SER A 347 -0.51 4.58 -22.27
CA SER A 347 -1.67 5.25 -22.88
C SER A 347 -1.48 6.77 -22.99
N ILE A 348 -0.93 7.41 -21.97
CA ILE A 348 -0.62 8.85 -21.96
C ILE A 348 0.44 9.17 -23.01
N GLU A 349 1.54 8.40 -23.05
CA GLU A 349 2.67 8.63 -23.96
C GLU A 349 2.26 8.52 -25.43
N HIS A 350 1.37 7.60 -25.76
CA HIS A 350 1.00 7.29 -27.15
C HIS A 350 -0.41 7.78 -27.55
N ASP A 351 -1.13 8.41 -26.64
CA ASP A 351 -2.54 8.84 -26.82
C ASP A 351 -3.42 7.75 -27.47
N LYS A 352 -3.33 6.53 -26.93
CA LYS A 352 -4.07 5.36 -27.46
C LYS A 352 -4.64 4.47 -26.34
N ILE A 353 -5.63 3.65 -26.74
CA ILE A 353 -6.11 2.57 -25.87
C ILE A 353 -5.05 1.47 -25.81
N ILE A 354 -4.70 1.05 -24.60
CA ILE A 354 -3.83 -0.09 -24.33
C ILE A 354 -4.68 -1.30 -23.99
N THR A 355 -4.43 -2.42 -24.60
CA THR A 355 -5.02 -3.72 -24.28
C THR A 355 -4.03 -4.53 -23.42
N LEU A 356 -4.50 -5.00 -22.27
CA LEU A 356 -3.75 -5.78 -21.30
C LEU A 356 -3.95 -7.27 -21.48
#